data_d0cf4b38e481b69f70e5d71f818b4765
#
_entry.id   d0cf4b38e481b69f70e5d71f818b4765
#
_cell.length_a   1.000
_cell.length_b   1.000
_cell.length_c   1.000
_cell.angle_alpha   90.00
_cell.angle_beta   90.00
_cell.angle_gamma   90.00
#
_symmetry.space_group_name_H-M   'P 1'
#
loop_
_entity.id
_entity.type
_entity.pdbx_description
1 polymer ?
#
loop_
_entity_poly.entity_id
_entity_poly.type
_entity_poly.pdbx_seq_one_letter_code
_entity_poly.pdbx_strand_id
1 'polypeptide(L)'
;MSTTEKTDTDVLVVGAGPTGLLLAGDLATAGIGVTLVERRPHGLSNMTRAFGVHARTLEQLDARGLADELLTTGTTLDRARLFGALDLDLTRLPSRFNHLLVTPQYEVERLLERRAVSAGVTFRYGTELRGLRQDAGTVTAELTDPDGAPLTLTARQLVGADGVRSAVRTALGLPFPGGSVIRSLVLADVRLAEEPAESFTVSGSGDSFAFLAPFGDGWYRVMGWSRTRQVADSEPVDLDEVREIARLAFGTDHGMHDPRWISRFHSDERQAPAYRVGRVFLAGDAAHVHSPAGGQGMNTGLQDAANLSWKLTAVLRGDAPDPEALLDSYQSERHPVGAMVLRSSGAIVRLAMAHTPLTRAARTLTARFLGAVRPASARALGMISRIGIAYAPPA
;
A
#
# COMPACT_ATOMS: atom_id res chain seq x y z
N MET A 1 -24.60 16.16 -32.78
CA MET A 1 -23.20 16.50 -32.41
C MET A 1 -23.26 16.94 -30.95
N SER A 2 -22.84 16.08 -30.04
CA SER A 2 -22.76 16.45 -28.62
C SER A 2 -21.54 17.35 -28.45
N THR A 3 -21.79 18.61 -28.09
CA THR A 3 -20.72 19.53 -27.67
C THR A 3 -20.10 18.95 -26.40
N THR A 4 -18.94 18.34 -26.54
CA THR A 4 -18.15 17.89 -25.37
C THR A 4 -17.81 19.18 -24.60
N GLU A 5 -18.44 19.39 -23.45
CA GLU A 5 -18.06 20.51 -22.57
C GLU A 5 -16.58 20.41 -22.27
N LYS A 6 -15.85 21.50 -22.42
CA LYS A 6 -14.41 21.56 -22.16
C LYS A 6 -14.20 21.43 -20.67
N THR A 7 -13.65 20.30 -20.23
CA THR A 7 -13.24 20.07 -18.83
C THR A 7 -11.90 20.74 -18.54
N ASP A 8 -11.62 21.02 -17.25
CA ASP A 8 -10.34 21.60 -16.80
C ASP A 8 -9.20 20.59 -16.94
N THR A 9 -9.52 19.29 -16.85
CA THR A 9 -8.57 18.18 -17.00
C THR A 9 -9.29 16.93 -17.52
N ASP A 10 -8.59 15.97 -18.11
CA ASP A 10 -9.19 14.68 -18.48
C ASP A 10 -9.41 13.81 -17.24
N VAL A 11 -8.40 13.73 -16.37
CA VAL A 11 -8.49 12.95 -15.13
C VAL A 11 -8.07 13.79 -13.94
N LEU A 12 -8.93 13.86 -12.94
CA LEU A 12 -8.61 14.39 -11.62
C LEU A 12 -8.22 13.25 -10.68
N VAL A 13 -6.98 13.26 -10.18
CA VAL A 13 -6.50 12.31 -9.18
C VAL A 13 -6.49 12.98 -7.81
N VAL A 14 -7.13 12.37 -6.83
CA VAL A 14 -7.18 12.87 -5.45
C VAL A 14 -6.28 12.02 -4.57
N GLY A 15 -5.18 12.62 -4.08
CA GLY A 15 -4.17 11.99 -3.23
C GLY A 15 -2.83 11.76 -3.92
N ALA A 16 -1.75 12.30 -3.34
CA ALA A 16 -0.35 12.17 -3.79
C ALA A 16 0.41 11.07 -3.01
N GLY A 17 -0.27 9.98 -2.65
CA GLY A 17 0.40 8.76 -2.19
C GLY A 17 0.94 7.93 -3.37
N PRO A 18 1.64 6.82 -3.12
CA PRO A 18 2.25 6.00 -4.18
C PRO A 18 1.27 5.60 -5.29
N THR A 19 0.04 5.24 -4.92
CA THR A 19 -1.03 4.84 -5.86
C THR A 19 -1.42 5.98 -6.79
N GLY A 20 -1.69 7.18 -6.25
CA GLY A 20 -2.09 8.34 -7.04
C GLY A 20 -0.96 8.85 -7.94
N LEU A 21 0.27 8.86 -7.41
CA LEU A 21 1.46 9.29 -8.16
C LEU A 21 1.77 8.35 -9.35
N LEU A 22 1.68 7.02 -9.15
CA LEU A 22 1.87 6.07 -10.24
C LEU A 22 0.80 6.24 -11.31
N LEU A 23 -0.47 6.31 -10.90
CA LEU A 23 -1.60 6.49 -11.81
C LEU A 23 -1.46 7.79 -12.63
N ALA A 24 -1.22 8.91 -11.95
CA ALA A 24 -1.08 10.20 -12.59
C ALA A 24 0.09 10.23 -13.59
N GLY A 25 1.24 9.69 -13.18
CA GLY A 25 2.41 9.58 -14.06
C GLY A 25 2.18 8.69 -15.28
N ASP A 26 1.48 7.57 -15.13
CA ASP A 26 1.13 6.68 -16.24
C ASP A 26 0.22 7.37 -17.25
N LEU A 27 -0.85 8.01 -16.78
CA LEU A 27 -1.81 8.71 -17.62
C LEU A 27 -1.15 9.87 -18.37
N ALA A 28 -0.37 10.70 -17.67
CA ALA A 28 0.33 11.82 -18.29
C ALA A 28 1.38 11.37 -19.31
N THR A 29 2.15 10.30 -19.02
CA THR A 29 3.08 9.69 -19.97
C THR A 29 2.34 9.20 -21.24
N ALA A 30 1.08 8.80 -21.08
CA ALA A 30 0.22 8.41 -22.19
C ALA A 30 -0.46 9.61 -22.89
N GLY A 31 -0.13 10.86 -22.55
CA GLY A 31 -0.68 12.08 -23.17
C GLY A 31 -2.08 12.46 -22.69
N ILE A 32 -2.55 11.92 -21.58
CA ILE A 32 -3.80 12.30 -20.93
C ILE A 32 -3.56 13.49 -20.01
N GLY A 33 -4.40 14.50 -20.07
CA GLY A 33 -4.34 15.66 -19.18
C GLY A 33 -4.72 15.29 -17.74
N VAL A 34 -3.78 15.44 -16.80
CA VAL A 34 -3.97 15.05 -15.40
C VAL A 34 -3.75 16.22 -14.46
N THR A 35 -4.71 16.46 -13.57
CA THR A 35 -4.54 17.27 -12.38
C THR A 35 -4.55 16.35 -11.15
N LEU A 36 -3.53 16.47 -10.29
CA LEU A 36 -3.46 15.77 -9.02
C LEU A 36 -3.59 16.76 -7.87
N VAL A 37 -4.56 16.50 -6.98
CA VAL A 37 -4.78 17.31 -5.79
C VAL A 37 -4.37 16.53 -4.53
N GLU A 38 -3.69 17.20 -3.60
CA GLU A 38 -3.26 16.63 -2.32
C GLU A 38 -3.53 17.65 -1.21
N ARG A 39 -4.21 17.21 -0.15
CA ARG A 39 -4.56 18.09 0.99
C ARG A 39 -3.36 18.54 1.83
N ARG A 40 -2.28 17.75 1.84
CA ARG A 40 -1.05 18.12 2.54
C ARG A 40 -0.27 19.14 1.73
N PRO A 41 0.47 20.05 2.38
CA PRO A 41 1.48 20.85 1.72
C PRO A 41 2.51 19.95 1.00
N HIS A 42 3.18 20.48 -0.02
CA HIS A 42 4.29 19.78 -0.66
C HIS A 42 5.40 19.50 0.36
N GLY A 43 5.84 18.27 0.41
CA GLY A 43 6.92 17.85 1.30
C GLY A 43 6.92 16.34 1.53
N LEU A 44 8.05 15.83 1.98
CA LEU A 44 8.18 14.42 2.35
C LEU A 44 7.28 14.09 3.53
N SER A 45 6.48 13.07 3.39
CA SER A 45 5.66 12.56 4.48
C SER A 45 6.52 11.73 5.42
N ASN A 46 6.73 12.21 6.65
CA ASN A 46 7.37 11.41 7.70
C ASN A 46 6.46 10.27 8.23
N MET A 47 5.19 10.21 7.78
CA MET A 47 4.23 9.20 8.22
C MET A 47 4.17 7.99 7.29
N THR A 48 5.27 7.65 6.61
CA THR A 48 5.32 6.51 5.69
C THR A 48 5.45 5.20 6.46
N ARG A 49 4.46 4.32 6.32
CA ARG A 49 4.40 3.05 7.05
C ARG A 49 4.93 1.87 6.26
N ALA A 50 4.79 1.89 4.94
CA ALA A 50 5.29 0.84 4.09
C ALA A 50 6.81 0.92 3.94
N PHE A 51 7.42 -0.23 3.74
CA PHE A 51 8.88 -0.36 3.62
C PHE A 51 9.29 -1.52 2.70
N GLY A 52 8.36 -2.36 2.26
CA GLY A 52 8.65 -3.51 1.42
C GLY A 52 8.05 -3.36 0.02
N VAL A 53 8.87 -3.55 -1.01
CA VAL A 53 8.44 -3.59 -2.41
C VAL A 53 8.62 -5.00 -2.93
N HIS A 54 7.50 -5.64 -3.26
CA HIS A 54 7.44 -7.04 -3.70
C HIS A 54 7.75 -7.19 -5.20
N ALA A 55 8.13 -8.39 -5.59
CA ALA A 55 8.54 -8.73 -6.95
C ALA A 55 7.59 -8.22 -8.05
N ARG A 56 6.27 -8.44 -7.93
CA ARG A 56 5.31 -7.95 -8.93
C ARG A 56 5.31 -6.42 -9.04
N THR A 57 5.48 -5.73 -7.93
CA THR A 57 5.56 -4.27 -7.94
C THR A 57 6.86 -3.79 -8.59
N LEU A 58 7.98 -4.46 -8.33
CA LEU A 58 9.24 -4.18 -9.03
C LEU A 58 9.11 -4.42 -10.53
N GLU A 59 8.44 -5.49 -10.98
CA GLU A 59 8.14 -5.71 -12.41
C GLU A 59 7.29 -4.58 -13.02
N GLN A 60 6.29 -4.06 -12.26
CA GLN A 60 5.50 -2.92 -12.71
C GLN A 60 6.33 -1.63 -12.83
N LEU A 61 7.26 -1.43 -11.90
CA LEU A 61 8.19 -0.29 -11.94
C LEU A 61 9.24 -0.46 -13.04
N ASP A 62 9.71 -1.68 -13.27
CA ASP A 62 10.65 -2.03 -14.36
C ASP A 62 10.08 -1.73 -15.74
N ALA A 63 8.83 -2.10 -15.97
CA ALA A 63 8.11 -1.75 -17.21
C ALA A 63 8.01 -0.22 -17.46
N ARG A 64 8.34 0.59 -16.45
CA ARG A 64 8.37 2.07 -16.49
C ARG A 64 9.79 2.63 -16.43
N GLY A 65 10.81 1.77 -16.43
CA GLY A 65 12.22 2.15 -16.32
C GLY A 65 12.62 2.67 -14.92
N LEU A 66 11.86 2.31 -13.85
CA LEU A 66 12.04 2.87 -12.51
C LEU A 66 12.65 1.89 -11.51
N ALA A 67 12.69 0.58 -11.80
CA ALA A 67 13.07 -0.42 -10.82
C ALA A 67 14.54 -0.33 -10.43
N ASP A 68 15.45 -0.16 -11.40
CA ASP A 68 16.90 -0.15 -11.13
C ASP A 68 17.30 1.05 -10.24
N GLU A 69 16.69 2.21 -10.45
CA GLU A 69 16.91 3.36 -9.57
C GLU A 69 16.37 3.08 -8.17
N LEU A 70 15.16 2.53 -8.05
CA LEU A 70 14.59 2.24 -6.74
C LEU A 70 15.42 1.21 -5.96
N LEU A 71 16.00 0.22 -6.63
CA LEU A 71 16.86 -0.79 -5.99
C LEU A 71 18.08 -0.18 -5.29
N THR A 72 18.54 1.01 -5.71
CA THR A 72 19.67 1.70 -5.05
C THR A 72 19.29 2.37 -3.73
N THR A 73 18.02 2.45 -3.38
CA THR A 73 17.53 3.21 -2.22
C THR A 73 17.33 2.35 -0.96
N GLY A 74 17.63 1.05 -1.03
CA GLY A 74 17.39 0.15 0.08
C GLY A 74 18.16 -1.16 -0.02
N THR A 75 17.73 -2.16 0.76
CA THR A 75 18.37 -3.47 0.84
C THR A 75 17.46 -4.55 0.23
N THR A 76 18.03 -5.43 -0.56
CA THR A 76 17.32 -6.61 -1.08
C THR A 76 17.44 -7.79 -0.12
N LEU A 77 16.33 -8.49 0.08
CA LEU A 77 16.24 -9.68 0.91
C LEU A 77 15.80 -10.87 0.07
N ASP A 78 16.66 -11.88 -0.03
CA ASP A 78 16.40 -13.12 -0.77
C ASP A 78 15.60 -14.14 0.05
N ARG A 79 15.58 -13.97 1.36
CA ARG A 79 14.91 -14.85 2.32
C ARG A 79 14.17 -14.06 3.38
N ALA A 80 13.06 -14.61 3.83
CA ALA A 80 12.30 -14.08 4.96
C ALA A 80 11.96 -15.23 5.90
N ARG A 81 12.40 -15.14 7.16
CA ARG A 81 12.10 -16.13 8.20
C ARG A 81 10.98 -15.62 9.09
N LEU A 82 9.87 -16.33 9.06
CA LEU A 82 8.68 -15.95 9.80
C LEU A 82 8.47 -16.91 10.99
N PHE A 83 8.29 -16.34 12.18
CA PHE A 83 7.98 -17.08 13.41
C PHE A 83 8.98 -18.21 13.74
N GLY A 84 10.23 -18.08 13.32
CA GLY A 84 11.29 -19.06 13.54
C GLY A 84 11.09 -20.44 12.87
N ALA A 85 10.03 -20.63 12.09
CA ALA A 85 9.63 -21.92 11.56
C ALA A 85 9.34 -21.95 10.05
N LEU A 86 8.98 -20.81 9.45
CA LEU A 86 8.69 -20.68 8.02
C LEU A 86 9.81 -19.90 7.34
N ASP A 87 10.63 -20.60 6.57
CA ASP A 87 11.65 -20.02 5.71
C ASP A 87 11.08 -19.83 4.30
N LEU A 88 10.97 -18.59 3.87
CA LEU A 88 10.52 -18.18 2.55
C LEU A 88 11.75 -17.85 1.69
N ASP A 89 12.09 -18.72 0.78
CA ASP A 89 13.17 -18.57 -0.20
C ASP A 89 12.62 -17.87 -1.45
N LEU A 90 12.80 -16.54 -1.52
CA LEU A 90 12.30 -15.70 -2.62
C LEU A 90 13.07 -15.92 -3.92
N THR A 91 14.29 -16.50 -3.87
CA THR A 91 15.09 -16.80 -5.07
C THR A 91 14.38 -17.77 -6.02
N ARG A 92 13.34 -18.48 -5.52
CA ARG A 92 12.50 -19.40 -6.31
C ARG A 92 11.40 -18.72 -7.11
N LEU A 93 11.23 -17.41 -6.97
CA LEU A 93 10.23 -16.70 -7.76
C LEU A 93 10.64 -16.67 -9.24
N PRO A 94 9.71 -16.95 -10.16
CA PRO A 94 9.97 -16.87 -11.61
C PRO A 94 9.94 -15.40 -12.06
N SER A 95 10.87 -14.59 -11.59
CA SER A 95 10.97 -13.16 -11.85
C SER A 95 12.43 -12.71 -11.85
N ARG A 96 12.75 -11.68 -12.63
CA ARG A 96 13.99 -10.92 -12.51
C ARG A 96 14.18 -10.40 -11.06
N PHE A 97 13.08 -10.07 -10.38
CA PHE A 97 13.05 -9.55 -9.02
C PHE A 97 12.69 -10.66 -8.03
N ASN A 98 13.55 -11.65 -7.91
CA ASN A 98 13.37 -12.79 -7.00
C ASN A 98 13.80 -12.47 -5.56
N HIS A 99 13.47 -11.28 -5.08
CA HIS A 99 13.78 -10.74 -3.75
C HIS A 99 12.68 -9.77 -3.29
N LEU A 100 12.73 -9.39 -2.03
CA LEU A 100 11.98 -8.28 -1.46
C LEU A 100 12.93 -7.08 -1.36
N LEU A 101 12.58 -5.94 -1.91
CA LEU A 101 13.29 -4.70 -1.63
C LEU A 101 12.73 -4.06 -0.36
N VAL A 102 13.60 -3.83 0.62
CA VAL A 102 13.29 -3.05 1.83
C VAL A 102 13.81 -1.62 1.61
N THR A 103 12.88 -0.71 1.44
CA THR A 103 13.15 0.73 1.25
C THR A 103 12.03 1.55 1.88
N PRO A 104 12.31 2.75 2.43
CA PRO A 104 11.25 3.59 2.94
C PRO A 104 10.26 4.00 1.85
N GLN A 105 8.97 4.05 2.16
CA GLN A 105 7.92 4.42 1.21
C GLN A 105 8.18 5.79 0.55
N TYR A 106 8.78 6.74 1.27
CA TYR A 106 9.06 8.07 0.71
C TYR A 106 10.05 8.03 -0.49
N GLU A 107 10.90 7.01 -0.60
CA GLU A 107 11.74 6.82 -1.79
C GLU A 107 10.90 6.42 -3.01
N VAL A 108 9.90 5.57 -2.80
CA VAL A 108 8.93 5.23 -3.84
C VAL A 108 8.12 6.47 -4.26
N GLU A 109 7.63 7.26 -3.29
CA GLU A 109 6.88 8.49 -3.55
C GLU A 109 7.74 9.50 -4.33
N ARG A 110 8.99 9.73 -3.90
CA ARG A 110 9.93 10.65 -4.56
C ARG A 110 10.19 10.26 -6.02
N LEU A 111 10.41 8.99 -6.27
CA LEU A 111 10.65 8.45 -7.61
C LEU A 111 9.43 8.64 -8.51
N LEU A 112 8.25 8.30 -8.02
CA LEU A 112 6.99 8.42 -8.77
C LEU A 112 6.57 9.88 -8.98
N GLU A 113 6.80 10.77 -8.01
CA GLU A 113 6.53 12.19 -8.13
C GLU A 113 7.40 12.83 -9.20
N ARG A 114 8.71 12.58 -9.19
CA ARG A 114 9.62 13.07 -10.24
C ARG A 114 9.17 12.64 -11.64
N ARG A 115 8.78 11.39 -11.78
CA ARG A 115 8.24 10.88 -13.05
C ARG A 115 6.95 11.60 -13.44
N ALA A 116 6.03 11.78 -12.52
CA ALA A 116 4.75 12.46 -12.78
C ALA A 116 4.96 13.94 -13.16
N VAL A 117 5.86 14.66 -12.47
CA VAL A 117 6.26 16.03 -12.82
C VAL A 117 6.86 16.06 -14.22
N SER A 118 7.80 15.17 -14.54
CA SER A 118 8.44 15.09 -15.85
C SER A 118 7.47 14.75 -16.98
N ALA A 119 6.39 14.02 -16.67
CA ALA A 119 5.32 13.70 -17.61
C ALA A 119 4.29 14.83 -17.80
N GLY A 120 4.37 15.92 -17.03
CA GLY A 120 3.49 17.10 -17.18
C GLY A 120 2.23 17.04 -16.32
N VAL A 121 2.18 16.27 -15.24
CA VAL A 121 1.07 16.30 -14.29
C VAL A 121 0.99 17.67 -13.62
N THR A 122 -0.20 18.25 -13.56
CA THR A 122 -0.47 19.48 -12.81
C THR A 122 -0.74 19.14 -11.34
N PHE A 123 0.15 19.56 -10.44
CA PHE A 123 -0.01 19.33 -9.01
C PHE A 123 -0.67 20.52 -8.30
N ARG A 124 -1.60 20.22 -7.37
CA ARG A 124 -2.23 21.17 -6.45
C ARG A 124 -2.11 20.65 -5.02
N TYR A 125 -1.01 21.00 -4.37
CA TYR A 125 -0.79 20.70 -2.95
C TYR A 125 -1.55 21.67 -2.05
N GLY A 126 -1.85 21.26 -0.81
CA GLY A 126 -2.66 22.04 0.13
C GLY A 126 -4.13 22.11 -0.28
N THR A 127 -4.55 21.36 -1.29
CA THR A 127 -5.90 21.43 -1.87
C THR A 127 -6.71 20.21 -1.44
N GLU A 128 -7.85 20.44 -0.78
CA GLU A 128 -8.66 19.39 -0.18
C GLU A 128 -10.02 19.24 -0.89
N LEU A 129 -10.40 17.99 -1.19
CA LEU A 129 -11.73 17.66 -1.71
C LEU A 129 -12.77 17.78 -0.59
N ARG A 130 -13.85 18.54 -0.86
CA ARG A 130 -14.99 18.72 0.02
C ARG A 130 -16.23 17.97 -0.44
N GLY A 131 -16.41 17.86 -1.75
CA GLY A 131 -17.55 17.19 -2.35
C GLY A 131 -17.31 16.88 -3.82
N LEU A 132 -18.20 16.10 -4.40
CA LEU A 132 -18.21 15.85 -5.83
C LEU A 132 -19.65 15.61 -6.31
N ARG A 133 -19.88 15.91 -7.58
CA ARG A 133 -21.08 15.50 -8.33
C ARG A 133 -20.67 15.04 -9.72
N GLN A 134 -21.45 14.19 -10.32
CA GLN A 134 -21.20 13.70 -11.68
C GLN A 134 -22.49 13.66 -12.49
N ASP A 135 -22.34 13.79 -13.79
CA ASP A 135 -23.38 13.60 -14.79
C ASP A 135 -22.93 12.61 -15.88
N ALA A 136 -23.65 12.58 -17.01
CA ALA A 136 -23.32 11.67 -18.11
C ALA A 136 -21.96 11.98 -18.79
N GLY A 137 -21.44 13.21 -18.68
CA GLY A 137 -20.24 13.69 -19.38
C GLY A 137 -19.05 13.91 -18.46
N THR A 138 -19.28 14.42 -17.26
CA THR A 138 -18.25 15.00 -16.40
C THR A 138 -18.40 14.65 -14.92
N VAL A 139 -17.31 14.84 -14.20
CA VAL A 139 -17.29 14.91 -12.73
C VAL A 139 -16.86 16.32 -12.34
N THR A 140 -17.62 16.94 -11.44
CA THR A 140 -17.28 18.21 -10.83
C THR A 140 -16.81 17.97 -9.41
N ALA A 141 -15.59 18.36 -9.09
CA ALA A 141 -15.02 18.29 -7.74
C ALA A 141 -15.10 19.67 -7.07
N GLU A 142 -15.63 19.72 -5.86
CA GLU A 142 -15.64 20.87 -4.98
C GLU A 142 -14.45 20.79 -4.04
N LEU A 143 -13.56 21.76 -4.12
CA LEU A 143 -12.27 21.78 -3.45
C LEU A 143 -12.14 23.00 -2.56
N THR A 144 -11.21 22.94 -1.62
CA THR A 144 -10.71 24.10 -0.88
C THR A 144 -9.24 24.24 -1.18
N ASP A 145 -8.80 25.42 -1.60
CA ASP A 145 -7.40 25.72 -1.89
C ASP A 145 -6.57 25.92 -0.59
N PRO A 146 -5.23 26.12 -0.68
CA PRO A 146 -4.38 26.32 0.49
C PRO A 146 -4.75 27.54 1.33
N ASP A 147 -5.39 28.57 0.74
CA ASP A 147 -5.81 29.80 1.42
C ASP A 147 -7.22 29.67 2.03
N GLY A 148 -7.86 28.50 1.88
CA GLY A 148 -9.20 28.23 2.38
C GLY A 148 -10.32 28.70 1.43
N ALA A 149 -9.98 29.18 0.23
CA ALA A 149 -10.98 29.63 -0.74
C ALA A 149 -11.60 28.43 -1.50
N PRO A 150 -12.90 28.53 -1.86
CA PRO A 150 -13.56 27.50 -2.64
C PRO A 150 -13.01 27.46 -4.07
N LEU A 151 -12.75 26.28 -4.57
CA LEU A 151 -12.28 26.00 -5.92
C LEU A 151 -13.12 24.86 -6.51
N THR A 152 -13.46 24.97 -7.79
CA THR A 152 -14.15 23.91 -8.53
C THR A 152 -13.28 23.46 -9.69
N LEU A 153 -13.16 22.14 -9.88
CA LEU A 153 -12.52 21.54 -11.06
C LEU A 153 -13.46 20.54 -11.71
N THR A 154 -13.46 20.53 -13.03
CA THR A 154 -14.22 19.59 -13.86
C THR A 154 -13.26 18.60 -14.55
N ALA A 155 -13.64 17.33 -14.58
CA ALA A 155 -12.86 16.27 -15.22
C ALA A 155 -13.78 15.28 -15.94
N ARG A 156 -13.24 14.56 -16.92
CA ARG A 156 -13.96 13.45 -17.57
C ARG A 156 -14.04 12.24 -16.66
N GLN A 157 -13.00 12.01 -15.84
CA GLN A 157 -12.94 10.94 -14.85
C GLN A 157 -12.29 11.45 -13.56
N LEU A 158 -12.62 10.84 -12.40
CA LEU A 158 -12.00 11.14 -11.12
C LEU A 158 -11.53 9.85 -10.46
N VAL A 159 -10.31 9.86 -9.89
CA VAL A 159 -9.78 8.73 -9.14
C VAL A 159 -9.43 9.15 -7.72
N GLY A 160 -10.10 8.56 -6.73
CA GLY A 160 -9.77 8.67 -5.32
C GLY A 160 -8.64 7.69 -4.94
N ALA A 161 -7.46 8.23 -4.69
CA ALA A 161 -6.28 7.56 -4.11
C ALA A 161 -5.87 8.22 -2.79
N ASP A 162 -6.86 8.76 -2.06
CA ASP A 162 -6.76 9.66 -0.92
C ASP A 162 -6.74 8.96 0.44
N GLY A 163 -6.43 7.66 0.42
CA GLY A 163 -6.12 6.87 1.60
C GLY A 163 -7.33 6.42 2.41
N VAL A 164 -7.07 5.86 3.58
CA VAL A 164 -8.08 5.20 4.43
C VAL A 164 -9.25 6.12 4.81
N ARG A 165 -9.01 7.42 4.98
CA ARG A 165 -10.03 8.44 5.28
C ARG A 165 -10.50 9.13 4.01
N SER A 166 -10.71 8.41 2.93
CA SER A 166 -11.04 8.91 1.61
C SER A 166 -12.27 9.83 1.63
N ALA A 167 -12.05 11.09 1.22
CA ALA A 167 -13.12 12.06 0.98
C ALA A 167 -13.93 11.68 -0.26
N VAL A 168 -13.26 11.11 -1.29
CA VAL A 168 -13.92 10.64 -2.52
C VAL A 168 -14.91 9.52 -2.18
N ARG A 169 -14.50 8.50 -1.42
CA ARG A 169 -15.40 7.41 -1.00
C ARG A 169 -16.60 7.95 -0.19
N THR A 170 -16.33 8.89 0.72
CA THR A 170 -17.37 9.53 1.55
C THR A 170 -18.35 10.32 0.71
N ALA A 171 -17.87 11.11 -0.26
CA ALA A 171 -18.71 11.90 -1.16
C ALA A 171 -19.58 11.03 -2.08
N LEU A 172 -19.13 9.81 -2.40
CA LEU A 172 -19.93 8.80 -3.10
C LEU A 172 -20.98 8.11 -2.21
N GLY A 173 -20.99 8.38 -0.90
CA GLY A 173 -21.88 7.68 0.04
C GLY A 173 -21.54 6.19 0.22
N LEU A 174 -20.35 5.76 -0.17
CA LEU A 174 -19.97 4.35 -0.08
C LEU A 174 -19.57 3.98 1.35
N PRO A 175 -20.14 2.90 1.93
CA PRO A 175 -19.69 2.39 3.21
C PRO A 175 -18.28 1.80 3.10
N PHE A 176 -17.62 1.69 4.26
CA PHE A 176 -16.31 1.03 4.37
C PHE A 176 -16.37 -0.09 5.41
N PRO A 177 -17.08 -1.19 5.10
CA PRO A 177 -17.29 -2.29 6.04
C PRO A 177 -15.98 -2.97 6.41
N GLY A 178 -15.94 -3.50 7.63
CA GLY A 178 -14.79 -4.14 8.24
C GLY A 178 -14.57 -3.65 9.67
N GLY A 179 -13.38 -3.85 10.19
CA GLY A 179 -13.06 -3.46 11.57
C GLY A 179 -11.58 -3.40 11.86
N SER A 180 -11.26 -2.96 13.07
CA SER A 180 -9.89 -2.95 13.58
C SER A 180 -9.48 -4.35 13.99
N VAL A 181 -8.35 -4.84 13.48
CA VAL A 181 -7.80 -6.17 13.76
C VAL A 181 -6.65 -6.14 14.74
N ILE A 182 -5.89 -5.06 14.76
CA ILE A 182 -4.83 -4.83 15.75
C ILE A 182 -4.93 -3.38 16.21
N ARG A 183 -4.99 -3.19 17.52
CA ARG A 183 -4.91 -1.88 18.15
C ARG A 183 -3.50 -1.65 18.67
N SER A 184 -3.11 -0.38 18.78
CA SER A 184 -1.86 0.00 19.43
C SER A 184 -0.59 -0.66 18.85
N LEU A 185 -0.48 -0.72 17.52
CA LEU A 185 0.79 -1.02 16.88
C LEU A 185 1.75 0.14 17.08
N VAL A 186 2.98 -0.14 17.50
CA VAL A 186 4.08 0.83 17.52
C VAL A 186 5.00 0.59 16.34
N LEU A 187 5.54 1.67 15.78
CA LEU A 187 6.50 1.63 14.70
C LEU A 187 7.56 2.69 14.94
N ALA A 188 8.83 2.30 14.79
CA ALA A 188 9.97 3.18 14.94
C ALA A 188 11.01 2.93 13.85
N ASP A 189 11.71 4.00 13.45
CA ASP A 189 12.94 3.91 12.69
C ASP A 189 14.08 4.29 13.64
N VAL A 190 15.01 3.35 13.89
CA VAL A 190 16.05 3.42 14.92
C VAL A 190 17.40 2.96 14.38
N ARG A 191 18.46 3.29 15.11
CA ARG A 191 19.77 2.65 14.99
C ARG A 191 19.88 1.52 16.02
N LEU A 192 20.76 0.56 15.75
CA LEU A 192 21.06 -0.55 16.65
C LEU A 192 22.54 -0.50 17.03
N ALA A 193 22.83 -0.76 18.30
CA ALA A 193 24.22 -0.94 18.78
C ALA A 193 24.76 -2.33 18.46
N GLU A 194 23.85 -3.32 18.35
CA GLU A 194 24.19 -4.72 18.04
C GLU A 194 23.43 -5.13 16.77
N GLU A 195 24.18 -5.59 15.77
CA GLU A 195 23.57 -6.10 14.53
C GLU A 195 22.80 -7.39 14.81
N PRO A 196 21.55 -7.51 14.31
CA PRO A 196 20.78 -8.74 14.43
C PRO A 196 21.41 -9.85 13.57
N ALA A 197 21.38 -11.08 14.07
CA ALA A 197 21.92 -12.25 13.35
C ALA A 197 21.22 -12.53 12.02
N GLU A 198 19.96 -12.10 11.89
CA GLU A 198 19.17 -12.20 10.65
C GLU A 198 18.72 -10.80 10.23
N SER A 199 18.93 -10.46 8.96
CA SER A 199 18.61 -9.12 8.44
C SER A 199 17.12 -8.77 8.52
N PHE A 200 16.22 -9.76 8.40
CA PHE A 200 14.79 -9.59 8.54
C PHE A 200 14.23 -10.61 9.51
N THR A 201 13.74 -10.14 10.63
CA THR A 201 13.24 -11.01 11.69
C THR A 201 11.80 -10.68 12.02
N VAL A 202 10.93 -11.70 12.05
CA VAL A 202 9.56 -11.63 12.59
C VAL A 202 9.46 -12.65 13.72
N SER A 203 9.24 -12.19 14.94
CA SER A 203 9.12 -13.02 16.11
C SER A 203 7.91 -12.65 16.97
N GLY A 204 7.46 -13.58 17.79
CA GLY A 204 6.36 -13.33 18.72
C GLY A 204 6.26 -14.37 19.82
N SER A 205 6.06 -13.91 21.04
CA SER A 205 5.91 -14.75 22.25
C SER A 205 4.45 -15.12 22.55
N GLY A 206 3.49 -14.66 21.74
CA GLY A 206 2.04 -14.85 21.95
C GLY A 206 1.36 -13.68 22.67
N ASP A 207 2.05 -12.95 23.54
CA ASP A 207 1.58 -11.71 24.16
C ASP A 207 2.22 -10.47 23.54
N SER A 208 3.25 -10.67 22.72
CA SER A 208 3.88 -9.65 21.90
C SER A 208 4.30 -10.21 20.56
N PHE A 209 4.35 -9.38 19.55
CA PHE A 209 5.12 -9.67 18.34
C PHE A 209 5.89 -8.42 17.91
N ALA A 210 6.99 -8.65 17.21
CA ALA A 210 7.71 -7.58 16.54
C ALA A 210 8.32 -8.08 15.24
N PHE A 211 8.56 -7.16 14.31
CA PHE A 211 9.47 -7.37 13.22
C PHE A 211 10.57 -6.31 13.20
N LEU A 212 11.70 -6.68 12.62
CA LEU A 212 12.86 -5.85 12.42
C LEU A 212 13.34 -5.99 10.98
N ALA A 213 13.56 -4.86 10.30
CA ALA A 213 14.00 -4.82 8.91
C ALA A 213 15.04 -3.70 8.70
N PRO A 214 16.20 -3.98 8.04
CA PRO A 214 17.20 -2.98 7.73
C PRO A 214 16.81 -2.15 6.49
N PHE A 215 17.16 -0.87 6.48
CA PHE A 215 17.10 -0.04 5.26
C PHE A 215 18.41 -0.06 4.47
N GLY A 216 19.51 -0.57 5.04
CA GLY A 216 20.82 -0.65 4.39
C GLY A 216 21.73 0.55 4.64
N ASP A 217 21.25 1.57 5.34
CA ASP A 217 21.96 2.81 5.67
C ASP A 217 22.30 2.92 7.17
N GLY A 218 22.25 1.79 7.89
CA GLY A 218 22.43 1.72 9.35
C GLY A 218 21.17 2.04 10.13
N TRP A 219 20.03 2.28 9.45
CA TRP A 219 18.71 2.43 10.04
C TRP A 219 17.91 1.15 9.92
N TYR A 220 17.11 0.89 10.93
CA TYR A 220 16.23 -0.28 11.01
C TYR A 220 14.81 0.16 11.29
N ARG A 221 13.84 -0.46 10.62
CA ARG A 221 12.43 -0.34 10.97
C ARG A 221 12.04 -1.42 11.94
N VAL A 222 11.51 -1.00 13.07
CA VAL A 222 10.89 -1.87 14.07
C VAL A 222 9.41 -1.61 14.08
N MET A 223 8.61 -2.67 13.99
CA MET A 223 7.17 -2.58 14.28
C MET A 223 6.86 -3.61 15.36
N GLY A 224 6.06 -3.24 16.33
CA GLY A 224 5.73 -4.14 17.41
C GLY A 224 4.33 -3.95 17.95
N TRP A 225 3.89 -4.96 18.69
CA TRP A 225 2.61 -4.98 19.37
C TRP A 225 2.73 -5.75 20.69
N SER A 226 2.04 -5.25 21.71
CA SER A 226 1.90 -5.94 22.99
C SER A 226 0.44 -6.08 23.36
N ARG A 227 0.05 -7.26 23.82
CA ARG A 227 -1.31 -7.54 24.33
C ARG A 227 -1.64 -6.72 25.57
N THR A 228 -0.65 -6.44 26.40
CA THR A 228 -0.81 -5.76 27.68
C THR A 228 -0.97 -4.24 27.55
N ARG A 229 -0.60 -3.67 26.39
CA ARG A 229 -0.68 -2.23 26.15
C ARG A 229 -1.52 -1.91 24.92
N GLN A 230 -2.83 -1.84 25.11
CA GLN A 230 -3.82 -1.56 24.07
C GLN A 230 -4.46 -0.19 24.31
N VAL A 231 -3.77 0.85 23.86
CA VAL A 231 -4.17 2.25 24.07
C VAL A 231 -4.57 2.91 22.74
N ALA A 232 -5.15 4.12 22.81
CA ALA A 232 -5.56 4.86 21.61
C ALA A 232 -4.35 5.36 20.79
N ASP A 233 -4.55 5.62 19.51
CA ASP A 233 -3.49 6.13 18.61
C ASP A 233 -2.97 7.51 19.05
N SER A 234 -3.78 8.28 19.79
CA SER A 234 -3.40 9.58 20.35
C SER A 234 -2.46 9.51 21.56
N GLU A 235 -2.32 8.31 22.16
CA GLU A 235 -1.40 8.14 23.26
C GLU A 235 0.04 8.20 22.77
N PRO A 236 0.90 9.00 23.40
CA PRO A 236 2.30 9.08 23.05
C PRO A 236 2.98 7.71 23.12
N VAL A 237 3.97 7.52 22.27
CA VAL A 237 4.86 6.36 22.31
C VAL A 237 6.29 6.87 22.32
N ASP A 238 7.11 6.27 23.17
CA ASP A 238 8.54 6.55 23.30
C ASP A 238 9.39 5.34 22.89
N LEU A 239 10.69 5.52 22.85
CA LEU A 239 11.62 4.47 22.47
C LEU A 239 11.66 3.33 23.49
N ASP A 240 11.40 3.61 24.78
CA ASP A 240 11.44 2.60 25.83
C ASP A 240 10.30 1.59 25.67
N GLU A 241 9.11 2.05 25.26
CA GLU A 241 8.02 1.15 24.90
C GLU A 241 8.38 0.25 23.70
N VAL A 242 9.04 0.79 22.68
CA VAL A 242 9.51 0.01 21.52
C VAL A 242 10.55 -1.03 21.96
N ARG A 243 11.50 -0.66 22.82
CA ARG A 243 12.51 -1.56 23.41
C ARG A 243 11.87 -2.69 24.21
N GLU A 244 10.89 -2.36 25.05
CA GLU A 244 10.17 -3.36 25.84
C GLU A 244 9.49 -4.40 24.96
N ILE A 245 8.76 -3.95 23.93
CA ILE A 245 8.10 -4.86 22.97
C ILE A 245 9.14 -5.72 22.24
N ALA A 246 10.26 -5.15 21.83
CA ALA A 246 11.34 -5.89 21.17
C ALA A 246 11.95 -6.96 22.10
N ARG A 247 12.24 -6.64 23.36
CA ARG A 247 12.74 -7.62 24.34
C ARG A 247 11.74 -8.75 24.56
N LEU A 248 10.45 -8.46 24.63
CA LEU A 248 9.41 -9.48 24.76
C LEU A 248 9.31 -10.39 23.53
N ALA A 249 9.52 -9.86 22.33
CA ALA A 249 9.37 -10.59 21.08
C ALA A 249 10.65 -11.29 20.62
N PHE A 250 11.80 -10.64 20.74
CA PHE A 250 13.11 -11.12 20.24
C PHE A 250 14.04 -11.65 21.35
N GLY A 251 13.79 -11.29 22.62
CA GLY A 251 14.69 -11.55 23.75
C GLY A 251 15.77 -10.46 23.93
N THR A 252 15.84 -9.51 23.03
CA THR A 252 16.78 -8.37 23.04
C THR A 252 16.15 -7.16 22.37
N ASP A 253 16.61 -5.96 22.69
CA ASP A 253 16.31 -4.73 21.98
C ASP A 253 17.46 -4.28 21.06
N HIS A 254 18.51 -5.10 20.91
CA HIS A 254 19.71 -4.81 20.12
C HIS A 254 20.35 -3.44 20.43
N GLY A 255 20.13 -2.90 21.63
CA GLY A 255 20.63 -1.56 21.98
C GLY A 255 20.06 -0.46 21.10
N MET A 256 18.75 -0.47 20.80
CA MET A 256 18.08 0.55 20.00
C MET A 256 18.35 1.95 20.51
N HIS A 257 18.70 2.87 19.62
CA HIS A 257 19.00 4.26 19.93
C HIS A 257 18.66 5.19 18.75
N ASP A 258 18.79 6.51 18.96
CA ASP A 258 18.60 7.58 17.96
C ASP A 258 17.32 7.41 17.10
N PRO A 259 16.12 7.42 17.68
CA PRO A 259 14.90 7.29 16.89
C PRO A 259 14.72 8.52 16.00
N ARG A 260 14.68 8.34 14.66
CA ARG A 260 14.33 9.42 13.76
C ARG A 260 12.83 9.59 13.58
N TRP A 261 12.07 8.54 13.92
CA TRP A 261 10.61 8.55 13.86
C TRP A 261 10.01 7.45 14.74
N ILE A 262 8.99 7.80 15.51
CA ILE A 262 8.20 6.84 16.30
C ILE A 262 6.72 7.19 16.12
N SER A 263 5.86 6.20 15.95
CA SER A 263 4.41 6.39 15.89
C SER A 263 3.63 5.21 16.44
N ARG A 264 2.38 5.50 16.85
CA ARG A 264 1.37 4.52 17.20
C ARG A 264 0.23 4.59 16.20
N PHE A 265 -0.33 3.43 15.84
CA PHE A 265 -1.48 3.36 14.97
C PHE A 265 -2.26 2.06 15.19
N HIS A 266 -3.50 2.03 14.75
CA HIS A 266 -4.28 0.82 14.65
C HIS A 266 -4.25 0.28 13.22
N SER A 267 -4.54 -1.01 13.08
CA SER A 267 -4.65 -1.67 11.79
C SER A 267 -6.09 -2.09 11.57
N ASP A 268 -6.68 -1.58 10.49
CA ASP A 268 -8.03 -1.95 10.02
C ASP A 268 -7.96 -2.96 8.88
N GLU A 269 -9.00 -3.76 8.78
CA GLU A 269 -9.31 -4.56 7.60
C GLU A 269 -10.69 -4.14 7.09
N ARG A 270 -10.70 -3.35 6.00
CA ARG A 270 -11.93 -2.79 5.42
C ARG A 270 -11.84 -2.81 3.91
N GLN A 271 -12.98 -2.96 3.25
CA GLN A 271 -13.06 -2.89 1.79
C GLN A 271 -14.34 -2.19 1.35
N ALA A 272 -14.23 -1.24 0.42
CA ALA A 272 -15.38 -0.62 -0.21
C ALA A 272 -16.13 -1.64 -1.09
N PRO A 273 -17.46 -1.63 -1.13
CA PRO A 273 -18.24 -2.57 -1.93
C PRO A 273 -18.09 -2.32 -3.43
N ALA A 274 -17.75 -1.11 -3.82
CA ALA A 274 -17.54 -0.72 -5.20
C ALA A 274 -16.23 0.06 -5.36
N TYR A 275 -15.47 -0.24 -6.41
CA TYR A 275 -14.25 0.47 -6.80
C TYR A 275 -14.51 1.43 -7.96
N ARG A 276 -15.71 1.36 -8.55
CA ARG A 276 -16.21 2.27 -9.57
C ARG A 276 -17.65 2.66 -9.29
N VAL A 277 -17.96 3.95 -9.40
CA VAL A 277 -19.33 4.49 -9.43
C VAL A 277 -19.39 5.51 -10.54
N GLY A 278 -19.96 5.13 -11.67
CA GLY A 278 -20.01 5.97 -12.86
C GLY A 278 -18.60 6.36 -13.35
N ARG A 279 -18.29 7.66 -13.25
CA ARG A 279 -16.99 8.23 -13.67
C ARG A 279 -15.95 8.34 -12.55
N VAL A 280 -16.28 7.86 -11.36
CA VAL A 280 -15.42 7.95 -10.18
C VAL A 280 -14.92 6.59 -9.79
N PHE A 281 -13.60 6.50 -9.56
CA PHE A 281 -12.88 5.28 -9.17
C PHE A 281 -12.23 5.42 -7.80
N LEU A 282 -12.07 4.31 -7.10
CA LEU A 282 -11.28 4.21 -5.88
C LEU A 282 -10.10 3.27 -6.10
N ALA A 283 -8.91 3.64 -5.62
CA ALA A 283 -7.69 2.85 -5.72
C ALA A 283 -6.88 2.92 -4.43
N GLY A 284 -6.13 1.84 -4.13
CA GLY A 284 -5.33 1.72 -2.91
C GLY A 284 -6.17 1.79 -1.64
N ASP A 285 -5.65 2.46 -0.60
CA ASP A 285 -6.30 2.52 0.72
C ASP A 285 -7.67 3.24 0.72
N ALA A 286 -8.00 3.98 -0.34
CA ALA A 286 -9.35 4.52 -0.52
C ALA A 286 -10.38 3.42 -0.81
N ALA A 287 -9.96 2.35 -1.48
CA ALA A 287 -10.77 1.20 -1.85
C ALA A 287 -10.70 0.05 -0.84
N HIS A 288 -9.52 -0.20 -0.28
CA HIS A 288 -9.25 -1.30 0.65
C HIS A 288 -8.08 -0.98 1.58
N VAL A 289 -8.26 -1.25 2.85
CA VAL A 289 -7.20 -1.16 3.85
C VAL A 289 -7.06 -2.49 4.55
N HIS A 290 -5.84 -2.88 4.85
CA HIS A 290 -5.55 -4.16 5.51
C HIS A 290 -4.35 -4.04 6.44
N SER A 291 -4.16 -5.08 7.25
CA SER A 291 -3.03 -5.16 8.16
C SER A 291 -1.68 -4.99 7.43
N PRO A 292 -0.69 -4.33 8.05
CA PRO A 292 0.66 -4.23 7.52
C PRO A 292 1.38 -5.58 7.44
N ALA A 293 0.80 -6.65 8.00
CA ALA A 293 1.35 -8.00 7.96
C ALA A 293 1.57 -8.48 6.51
N GLY A 294 2.83 -8.76 6.18
CA GLY A 294 3.25 -9.13 4.83
C GLY A 294 3.58 -7.97 3.90
N GLY A 295 3.54 -6.70 4.35
CA GLY A 295 3.97 -5.53 3.55
C GLY A 295 3.15 -5.31 2.27
N GLN A 296 1.85 -5.58 2.29
CA GLN A 296 1.06 -5.71 1.07
C GLN A 296 0.35 -4.44 0.61
N GLY A 297 0.12 -3.43 1.48
CA GLY A 297 -0.73 -2.26 1.22
C GLY A 297 -0.30 -1.43 0.02
N MET A 298 0.86 -0.84 0.10
CA MET A 298 1.43 -0.05 -0.98
C MET A 298 1.51 -0.86 -2.29
N ASN A 299 1.95 -2.11 -2.21
CA ASN A 299 2.07 -2.98 -3.38
C ASN A 299 0.73 -3.25 -4.07
N THR A 300 -0.35 -3.42 -3.30
CA THR A 300 -1.70 -3.63 -3.85
C THR A 300 -2.22 -2.37 -4.52
N GLY A 301 -2.03 -1.20 -3.87
CA GLY A 301 -2.42 0.08 -4.43
C GLY A 301 -1.66 0.45 -5.72
N LEU A 302 -0.36 0.18 -5.78
CA LEU A 302 0.43 0.36 -7.01
C LEU A 302 -0.08 -0.53 -8.15
N GLN A 303 -0.48 -1.76 -7.84
CA GLN A 303 -1.08 -2.65 -8.85
C GLN A 303 -2.49 -2.21 -9.26
N ASP A 304 -3.29 -1.58 -8.36
CA ASP A 304 -4.55 -0.96 -8.73
C ASP A 304 -4.32 0.16 -9.73
N ALA A 305 -3.36 1.05 -9.44
CA ALA A 305 -2.98 2.13 -10.34
C ALA A 305 -2.52 1.61 -11.72
N ALA A 306 -1.65 0.60 -11.73
CA ALA A 306 -1.17 -0.01 -12.98
C ALA A 306 -2.29 -0.69 -13.78
N ASN A 307 -3.27 -1.29 -13.11
CA ASN A 307 -4.42 -1.91 -13.78
C ASN A 307 -5.40 -0.85 -14.33
N LEU A 308 -5.62 0.24 -13.61
CA LEU A 308 -6.57 1.27 -13.99
C LEU A 308 -6.02 2.23 -15.06
N SER A 309 -4.72 2.56 -15.02
CA SER A 309 -4.12 3.58 -15.86
C SER A 309 -4.26 3.29 -17.37
N TRP A 310 -3.98 2.08 -17.81
CA TRP A 310 -4.09 1.72 -19.22
C TRP A 310 -5.56 1.67 -19.68
N LYS A 311 -6.49 1.25 -18.83
CA LYS A 311 -7.93 1.21 -19.12
C LYS A 311 -8.48 2.63 -19.34
N LEU A 312 -8.17 3.54 -18.42
CA LEU A 312 -8.51 4.96 -18.57
C LEU A 312 -7.89 5.55 -19.82
N THR A 313 -6.61 5.24 -20.10
CA THR A 313 -5.93 5.70 -21.32
C THR A 313 -6.66 5.24 -22.59
N ALA A 314 -6.96 3.95 -22.69
CA ALA A 314 -7.65 3.40 -23.86
C ALA A 314 -9.03 4.06 -24.08
N VAL A 315 -9.81 4.23 -22.99
CA VAL A 315 -11.13 4.86 -23.07
C VAL A 315 -11.04 6.35 -23.44
N LEU A 316 -10.12 7.09 -22.81
CA LEU A 316 -10.01 8.53 -23.05
C LEU A 316 -9.45 8.88 -24.43
N ARG A 317 -8.67 7.99 -25.04
CA ARG A 317 -8.19 8.09 -26.41
C ARG A 317 -9.22 7.62 -27.45
N GLY A 318 -10.25 6.91 -27.04
CA GLY A 318 -11.23 6.31 -27.95
C GLY A 318 -10.79 5.00 -28.56
N ASP A 319 -9.75 4.34 -27.98
CA ASP A 319 -9.20 3.08 -28.49
C ASP A 319 -9.97 1.84 -27.96
N ALA A 320 -10.86 2.02 -26.96
CA ALA A 320 -11.64 0.94 -26.36
C ALA A 320 -12.91 0.64 -27.19
N PRO A 321 -13.07 -0.59 -27.70
CA PRO A 321 -14.29 -0.97 -28.43
C PRO A 321 -15.57 -0.88 -27.60
N ASP A 322 -15.47 -1.26 -26.31
CA ASP A 322 -16.52 -1.10 -25.31
C ASP A 322 -15.94 -0.40 -24.07
N PRO A 323 -16.04 0.94 -24.01
CA PRO A 323 -15.49 1.74 -22.93
C PRO A 323 -16.03 1.37 -21.53
N GLU A 324 -17.33 1.08 -21.44
CA GLU A 324 -17.97 0.79 -20.17
C GLU A 324 -17.55 -0.59 -19.64
N ALA A 325 -17.58 -1.62 -20.48
CA ALA A 325 -17.10 -2.96 -20.11
C ALA A 325 -15.63 -2.93 -19.69
N LEU A 326 -14.78 -2.17 -20.42
CA LEU A 326 -13.37 -2.05 -20.05
C LEU A 326 -13.18 -1.37 -18.69
N LEU A 327 -13.92 -0.32 -18.40
CA LEU A 327 -13.84 0.36 -17.10
C LEU A 327 -14.41 -0.50 -15.96
N ASP A 328 -15.48 -1.26 -16.21
CA ASP A 328 -16.08 -2.18 -15.23
C ASP A 328 -15.16 -3.36 -14.92
N SER A 329 -14.29 -3.73 -15.86
CA SER A 329 -13.30 -4.77 -15.62
C SER A 329 -12.30 -4.41 -14.52
N TYR A 330 -12.09 -3.13 -14.20
CA TYR A 330 -11.31 -2.71 -13.04
C TYR A 330 -11.89 -3.25 -11.73
N GLN A 331 -13.20 -3.10 -11.54
CA GLN A 331 -13.91 -3.64 -10.39
C GLN A 331 -13.79 -5.18 -10.33
N SER A 332 -14.09 -5.86 -11.43
CA SER A 332 -14.12 -7.33 -11.44
C SER A 332 -12.73 -7.96 -11.27
N GLU A 333 -11.66 -7.29 -11.67
CA GLU A 333 -10.30 -7.74 -11.50
C GLU A 333 -9.70 -7.37 -10.13
N ARG A 334 -9.95 -6.15 -9.64
CA ARG A 334 -9.24 -5.65 -8.46
C ARG A 334 -9.97 -5.87 -7.13
N HIS A 335 -11.30 -5.85 -7.12
CA HIS A 335 -12.06 -6.11 -5.90
C HIS A 335 -11.81 -7.50 -5.30
N PRO A 336 -11.78 -8.61 -6.08
CA PRO A 336 -11.42 -9.93 -5.55
C PRO A 336 -9.99 -9.99 -5.00
N VAL A 337 -9.04 -9.25 -5.62
CA VAL A 337 -7.66 -9.14 -5.12
C VAL A 337 -7.65 -8.44 -3.77
N GLY A 338 -8.34 -7.31 -3.60
CA GLY A 338 -8.50 -6.64 -2.31
C GLY A 338 -9.02 -7.61 -1.23
N ALA A 339 -10.10 -8.34 -1.53
CA ALA A 339 -10.67 -9.33 -0.61
C ALA A 339 -9.69 -10.48 -0.26
N MET A 340 -8.89 -10.92 -1.23
CA MET A 340 -7.85 -11.94 -0.99
C MET A 340 -6.75 -11.40 -0.07
N VAL A 341 -6.34 -10.14 -0.25
CA VAL A 341 -5.33 -9.48 0.58
C VAL A 341 -5.80 -9.35 2.01
N LEU A 342 -7.03 -8.89 2.23
CA LEU A 342 -7.60 -8.78 3.57
C LEU A 342 -7.58 -10.14 4.28
N ARG A 343 -8.02 -11.21 3.60
CA ARG A 343 -8.02 -12.56 4.16
C ARG A 343 -6.61 -13.08 4.49
N SER A 344 -5.64 -12.83 3.60
CA SER A 344 -4.27 -13.33 3.79
C SER A 344 -3.54 -12.56 4.88
N SER A 345 -3.63 -11.23 4.93
CA SER A 345 -3.04 -10.42 5.98
C SER A 345 -3.64 -10.72 7.35
N GLY A 346 -4.96 -10.86 7.43
CA GLY A 346 -5.64 -11.26 8.66
C GLY A 346 -5.27 -12.67 9.13
N ALA A 347 -5.01 -13.60 8.21
CA ALA A 347 -4.49 -14.93 8.57
C ALA A 347 -3.09 -14.84 9.19
N ILE A 348 -2.19 -14.03 8.61
CA ILE A 348 -0.83 -13.81 9.15
C ILE A 348 -0.92 -13.19 10.55
N VAL A 349 -1.79 -12.19 10.75
CA VAL A 349 -2.01 -11.57 12.07
C VAL A 349 -2.50 -12.59 13.10
N ARG A 350 -3.52 -13.38 12.76
CA ARG A 350 -4.03 -14.42 13.67
C ARG A 350 -2.95 -15.44 14.05
N LEU A 351 -2.09 -15.82 13.11
CA LEU A 351 -0.95 -16.69 13.38
C LEU A 351 0.09 -16.02 14.26
N ALA A 352 0.39 -14.74 14.03
CA ALA A 352 1.32 -13.95 14.85
C ALA A 352 0.83 -13.85 16.31
N MET A 353 -0.47 -13.62 16.49
CA MET A 353 -1.11 -13.44 17.80
C MET A 353 -1.49 -14.76 18.51
N ALA A 354 -1.08 -15.92 17.98
CA ALA A 354 -1.35 -17.23 18.57
C ALA A 354 -0.71 -17.34 19.98
N HIS A 355 -1.54 -17.40 21.04
CA HIS A 355 -1.07 -17.38 22.44
C HIS A 355 -1.35 -18.67 23.22
N THR A 356 -2.42 -19.40 22.87
CA THR A 356 -2.71 -20.67 23.55
C THR A 356 -1.80 -21.81 23.07
N PRO A 357 -1.54 -22.84 23.87
CA PRO A 357 -0.73 -23.98 23.44
C PRO A 357 -1.24 -24.61 22.14
N LEU A 358 -2.56 -24.71 21.97
CA LEU A 358 -3.21 -25.28 20.77
C LEU A 358 -2.95 -24.39 19.53
N THR A 359 -3.14 -23.08 19.65
CA THR A 359 -2.91 -22.16 18.52
C THR A 359 -1.44 -22.04 18.17
N ARG A 360 -0.52 -22.12 19.13
CA ARG A 360 0.94 -22.20 18.88
C ARG A 360 1.32 -23.49 18.17
N ALA A 361 0.77 -24.64 18.58
CA ALA A 361 0.98 -25.90 17.90
C ALA A 361 0.45 -25.85 16.45
N ALA A 362 -0.77 -25.32 16.24
CA ALA A 362 -1.35 -25.12 14.91
C ALA A 362 -0.46 -24.23 14.03
N ARG A 363 0.05 -23.10 14.56
CA ARG A 363 1.01 -22.24 13.87
C ARG A 363 2.26 -23.01 13.41
N THR A 364 2.88 -23.76 14.34
CA THR A 364 4.09 -24.52 14.05
C THR A 364 3.85 -25.60 13.00
N LEU A 365 2.72 -26.32 13.08
CA LEU A 365 2.33 -27.32 12.08
C LEU A 365 2.08 -26.69 10.71
N THR A 366 1.37 -25.58 10.65
CA THR A 366 1.12 -24.84 9.40
C THR A 366 2.45 -24.36 8.78
N ALA A 367 3.34 -23.77 9.58
CA ALA A 367 4.64 -23.32 9.11
C ALA A 367 5.50 -24.48 8.57
N ARG A 368 5.54 -25.61 9.28
CA ARG A 368 6.25 -26.83 8.83
C ARG A 368 5.64 -27.40 7.54
N PHE A 369 4.30 -27.45 7.45
CA PHE A 369 3.62 -27.91 6.23
C PHE A 369 3.96 -27.04 5.03
N LEU A 370 3.85 -25.70 5.18
CA LEU A 370 4.20 -24.74 4.12
C LEU A 370 5.68 -24.83 3.73
N GLY A 371 6.59 -25.09 4.68
CA GLY A 371 8.02 -25.27 4.39
C GLY A 371 8.35 -26.59 3.73
N ALA A 372 7.65 -27.70 4.09
CA ALA A 372 7.93 -29.04 3.60
C ALA A 372 7.27 -29.38 2.27
N VAL A 373 6.09 -28.78 1.96
CA VAL A 373 5.28 -29.10 0.78
C VAL A 373 5.54 -28.07 -0.32
N ARG A 374 6.39 -28.43 -1.30
CA ARG A 374 6.79 -27.53 -2.41
C ARG A 374 5.62 -26.80 -3.11
N PRO A 375 4.50 -27.43 -3.51
CA PRO A 375 3.39 -26.72 -4.12
C PRO A 375 2.76 -25.69 -3.18
N ALA A 376 2.68 -25.98 -1.88
CA ALA A 376 2.12 -25.07 -0.89
C ALA A 376 3.03 -23.85 -0.67
N SER A 377 4.36 -24.08 -0.58
CA SER A 377 5.33 -22.99 -0.45
C SER A 377 5.37 -22.11 -1.69
N ALA A 378 5.34 -22.68 -2.90
CA ALA A 378 5.28 -21.94 -4.16
C ALA A 378 4.01 -21.08 -4.25
N ARG A 379 2.86 -21.60 -3.83
CA ARG A 379 1.60 -20.86 -3.79
C ARG A 379 1.65 -19.72 -2.76
N ALA A 380 2.21 -19.97 -1.58
CA ALA A 380 2.39 -18.94 -0.55
C ALA A 380 3.33 -17.82 -1.03
N LEU A 381 4.46 -18.17 -1.65
CA LEU A 381 5.39 -17.23 -2.27
C LEU A 381 4.72 -16.41 -3.37
N GLY A 382 3.99 -17.06 -4.28
CA GLY A 382 3.25 -16.39 -5.35
C GLY A 382 2.21 -15.40 -4.83
N MET A 383 1.52 -15.74 -3.72
CA MET A 383 0.55 -14.84 -3.08
C MET A 383 1.23 -13.64 -2.41
N ILE A 384 2.33 -13.86 -1.68
CA ILE A 384 3.05 -12.78 -0.98
C ILE A 384 3.73 -11.85 -1.99
N SER A 385 4.43 -12.41 -2.99
CA SER A 385 5.13 -11.65 -4.03
C SER A 385 4.21 -11.01 -5.06
N ARG A 386 2.92 -11.40 -5.08
CA ARG A 386 1.90 -11.00 -6.05
C ARG A 386 2.09 -11.53 -7.48
N ILE A 387 3.16 -12.28 -7.76
CA ILE A 387 3.38 -12.92 -9.08
C ILE A 387 2.28 -13.91 -9.43
N GLY A 388 1.69 -14.56 -8.41
CA GLY A 388 0.60 -15.52 -8.59
C GLY A 388 -0.80 -14.92 -8.89
N ILE A 389 -0.93 -13.59 -9.01
CA ILE A 389 -2.20 -12.95 -9.36
C ILE A 389 -2.34 -12.97 -10.89
N ALA A 390 -3.39 -13.62 -11.36
CA ALA A 390 -3.81 -13.63 -12.76
C ALA A 390 -5.29 -13.26 -12.84
N TYR A 391 -5.66 -12.57 -13.90
CA TYR A 391 -7.05 -12.24 -14.22
C TYR A 391 -7.57 -13.24 -15.25
N ALA A 392 -8.88 -13.52 -15.19
CA ALA A 392 -9.52 -14.23 -16.27
C ALA A 392 -9.42 -13.37 -17.55
N PRO A 393 -9.18 -13.98 -18.73
CA PRO A 393 -9.27 -13.23 -19.96
C PRO A 393 -10.66 -12.59 -20.07
N PRO A 394 -10.78 -11.39 -20.66
CA PRO A 394 -12.09 -10.80 -20.94
C PRO A 394 -12.87 -11.77 -21.82
N ALA A 395 -14.15 -11.95 -21.49
CA ALA A 395 -15.07 -12.79 -22.24
C ALA A 395 -15.32 -12.25 -23.63
#